data_5a9cba3396a3069d800ba5ab8d8d58e1
#
_entry.id   5a9cba3396a3069d800ba5ab8d8d58e1
#
_cell.length_a   1.000
_cell.length_b   1.000
_cell.length_c   1.000
_cell.angle_alpha   90.00
_cell.angle_beta   90.00
_cell.angle_gamma   90.00
#
_symmetry.space_group_name_H-M   'P 1'
#
loop_
_entity.id
_entity.type
_entity.pdbx_description
1 polymer ?
#
loop_
_entity_poly.entity_id
_entity_poly.type
_entity_poly.pdbx_seq_one_letter_code
_entity_poly.pdbx_strand_id
1 'polypeptide(L)'
;MSHRQTRMERADEGSFPYWVALIEEKCIGANFHVHEEFCRTHGLSLSKYGPAVVWQHEWYQVFRFGRPEDADRFMKEFGGERMHPSEKGKGKNWAQWRKGSHKP
;
A
#
# COMPACT_ATOMS: atom_id res chain seq x y z
N MET A 1 -7.64 -23.89 5.60
CA MET A 1 -7.69 -22.88 5.40
C MET A 1 -6.70 -21.97 4.77
N SER A 2 -5.50 -22.48 4.48
CA SER A 2 -4.55 -21.67 3.73
C SER A 2 -5.09 -21.29 2.34
N HIS A 3 -5.86 -22.20 1.74
CA HIS A 3 -6.43 -21.92 0.42
C HIS A 3 -7.40 -20.74 0.46
N ARG A 4 -8.21 -20.69 1.50
CA ARG A 4 -9.17 -19.59 1.66
C ARG A 4 -8.44 -18.29 1.85
N GLN A 5 -7.40 -18.31 2.65
CA GLN A 5 -6.59 -17.14 2.92
C GLN A 5 -5.91 -16.62 1.65
N THR A 6 -5.37 -17.55 0.88
CA THR A 6 -4.75 -17.20 -0.40
C THR A 6 -5.74 -16.57 -1.35
N ARG A 7 -6.95 -17.11 -1.38
CA ARG A 7 -8.01 -16.53 -2.22
C ARG A 7 -8.33 -15.12 -1.81
N MET A 8 -8.42 -14.89 -0.50
CA MET A 8 -8.72 -13.56 0.01
C MET A 8 -7.62 -12.58 -0.36
N GLU A 9 -6.37 -13.00 -0.31
CA GLU A 9 -5.26 -12.14 -0.69
C GLU A 9 -5.34 -11.75 -2.15
N ARG A 10 -5.67 -12.72 -3.02
CA ARG A 10 -5.82 -12.43 -4.44
C ARG A 10 -6.98 -11.49 -4.72
N ALA A 11 -8.09 -11.74 -4.04
CA ALA A 11 -9.27 -10.89 -4.19
C ALA A 11 -8.95 -9.48 -3.72
N ASP A 12 -8.21 -9.39 -2.61
CA ASP A 12 -7.82 -8.11 -2.05
C ASP A 12 -6.93 -7.34 -3.03
N GLU A 13 -5.97 -8.02 -3.65
CA GLU A 13 -5.12 -7.38 -4.65
C GLU A 13 -5.91 -6.88 -5.84
N GLY A 14 -6.87 -7.69 -6.31
CA GLY A 14 -7.72 -7.30 -7.42
C GLY A 14 -8.68 -6.18 -7.08
N SER A 15 -9.15 -6.15 -5.83
CA SER A 15 -10.11 -5.16 -5.37
C SER A 15 -9.47 -3.85 -4.94
N PHE A 16 -8.17 -3.84 -4.67
CA PHE A 16 -7.46 -2.67 -4.16
C PHE A 16 -6.23 -2.38 -5.01
N PRO A 17 -6.43 -1.95 -6.25
CA PRO A 17 -5.31 -1.75 -7.18
C PRO A 17 -4.60 -0.39 -7.05
N TYR A 18 -5.10 0.50 -6.21
CA TYR A 18 -4.54 1.85 -6.08
C TYR A 18 -3.69 1.94 -4.83
N TRP A 19 -2.38 1.90 -5.02
CA TRP A 19 -1.42 1.80 -3.92
C TRP A 19 -0.74 3.12 -3.65
N VAL A 20 -0.50 3.39 -2.36
CA VAL A 20 0.29 4.54 -1.92
C VAL A 20 1.42 4.01 -1.04
N ALA A 21 2.65 4.38 -1.36
CA ALA A 21 3.82 4.02 -0.55
C ALA A 21 4.18 5.22 0.32
N LEU A 22 4.20 5.01 1.63
CA LEU A 22 4.54 6.04 2.60
C LEU A 22 5.74 5.59 3.40
N ILE A 23 6.73 6.47 3.53
CA ILE A 23 7.97 6.11 4.20
C ILE A 23 7.68 5.60 5.62
N GLU A 24 8.38 4.54 6.01
CA GLU A 24 8.05 3.81 7.23
C GLU A 24 8.14 4.66 8.48
N GLU A 25 9.10 5.58 8.54
CA GLU A 25 9.25 6.41 9.73
C GLU A 25 8.00 7.24 10.04
N LYS A 26 7.15 7.48 9.04
CA LYS A 26 5.87 8.16 9.24
C LYS A 26 4.75 7.22 9.65
N CYS A 27 5.03 5.92 9.68
CA CYS A 27 4.02 4.90 9.95
C CYS A 27 4.20 4.19 11.29
N ILE A 28 5.32 4.41 11.97
CA ILE A 28 5.62 3.68 13.21
C ILE A 28 4.93 4.31 14.42
N GLY A 29 4.79 3.48 15.46
CA GLY A 29 4.22 3.94 16.71
C GLY A 29 2.80 4.42 16.54
N ALA A 30 2.48 5.54 17.18
CA ALA A 30 1.13 6.11 17.15
C ALA A 30 0.69 6.51 15.74
N ASN A 31 1.63 6.80 14.87
CA ASN A 31 1.30 7.24 13.51
C ASN A 31 0.57 6.17 12.70
N PHE A 32 0.88 4.90 12.96
CA PHE A 32 0.20 3.83 12.25
C PHE A 32 -1.31 3.87 12.51
N HIS A 33 -1.68 4.09 13.77
CA HIS A 33 -3.09 4.16 14.13
C HIS A 33 -3.76 5.40 13.55
N VAL A 34 -3.03 6.48 13.45
CA VAL A 34 -3.56 7.71 12.87
C VAL A 34 -3.97 7.50 11.42
N HIS A 35 -3.16 6.77 10.66
CA HIS A 35 -3.47 6.51 9.26
C HIS A 35 -4.73 5.67 9.11
N GLU A 36 -4.83 4.61 9.88
CA GLU A 36 -6.00 3.73 9.83
C GLU A 36 -7.26 4.46 10.29
N GLU A 37 -7.12 5.23 11.36
CA GLU A 37 -8.23 5.98 11.92
C GLU A 37 -8.77 7.00 10.90
N PHE A 38 -7.88 7.69 10.22
CA PHE A 38 -8.26 8.65 9.18
C PHE A 38 -9.07 7.96 8.09
N CYS A 39 -8.58 6.82 7.61
CA CYS A 39 -9.29 6.10 6.56
C CYS A 39 -10.66 5.64 7.01
N ARG A 40 -10.76 5.14 8.23
CA ARG A 40 -12.02 4.67 8.76
C ARG A 40 -13.01 5.83 8.93
N THR A 41 -12.54 6.94 9.48
CA THR A 41 -13.38 8.11 9.74
C THR A 41 -13.95 8.68 8.45
N HIS A 42 -13.17 8.67 7.39
CA HIS A 42 -13.60 9.23 6.11
C HIS A 42 -14.13 8.19 5.13
N GLY A 43 -14.30 6.96 5.59
CA GLY A 43 -14.89 5.91 4.75
C GLY A 43 -14.07 5.55 3.53
N LEU A 44 -12.75 5.64 3.64
CA LEU A 44 -11.87 5.29 2.53
C LEU A 44 -11.76 3.78 2.39
N SER A 45 -11.60 3.33 1.16
CA SER A 45 -11.57 1.91 0.81
C SER A 45 -10.21 1.27 1.07
N LEU A 46 -9.70 1.38 2.29
CA LEU A 46 -8.38 0.84 2.64
C LEU A 46 -8.43 -0.67 2.87
N SER A 47 -7.52 -1.39 2.23
CA SER A 47 -7.33 -2.81 2.45
C SER A 47 -6.63 -3.05 3.78
N LYS A 48 -6.94 -4.17 4.42
CA LYS A 48 -6.25 -4.60 5.63
C LYS A 48 -4.79 -5.01 5.37
N TYR A 49 -4.50 -5.39 4.14
CA TYR A 49 -3.20 -5.96 3.79
C TYR A 49 -2.42 -4.99 2.94
N GLY A 50 -1.27 -4.58 3.46
CA GLY A 50 -0.37 -3.73 2.71
C GLY A 50 1.04 -4.23 2.91
N PRO A 51 1.78 -4.49 1.82
CA PRO A 51 3.15 -4.95 1.94
C PRO A 51 4.09 -3.82 2.36
N ALA A 52 5.27 -4.21 2.83
CA ALA A 52 6.36 -3.27 3.03
C ALA A 52 7.32 -3.45 1.86
N VAL A 53 7.86 -2.34 1.36
CA VAL A 53 8.80 -2.39 0.23
C VAL A 53 10.01 -1.51 0.51
N VAL A 54 11.10 -1.78 -0.21
CA VAL A 54 12.36 -1.06 -0.05
C VAL A 54 12.71 -0.35 -1.35
N TRP A 55 13.06 0.93 -1.24
CA TRP A 55 13.57 1.71 -2.36
C TRP A 55 14.69 2.62 -1.85
N GLN A 56 15.86 2.52 -2.48
CA GLN A 56 17.02 3.33 -2.09
C GLN A 56 17.34 3.23 -0.59
N HIS A 57 17.35 1.99 -0.11
CA HIS A 57 17.71 1.66 1.28
C HIS A 57 16.70 2.15 2.33
N GLU A 58 15.54 2.60 1.89
CA GLU A 58 14.50 3.03 2.81
C GLU A 58 13.29 2.13 2.71
N TRP A 59 12.67 1.85 3.84
CA TRP A 59 11.45 1.05 3.87
C TRP A 59 10.23 1.94 3.72
N TYR A 60 9.24 1.43 2.99
CA TYR A 60 7.96 2.10 2.79
C TYR A 60 6.85 1.14 3.11
N GLN A 61 5.81 1.65 3.78
CA GLN A 61 4.59 0.90 4.02
C GLN A 61 3.63 1.21 2.87
N VAL A 62 3.08 0.16 2.28
CA VAL A 62 2.11 0.33 1.19
C VAL A 62 0.71 0.31 1.76
N PHE A 63 -0.10 1.27 1.36
CA PHE A 63 -1.53 1.33 1.67
C PHE A 63 -2.30 1.13 0.39
N ARG A 64 -3.18 0.14 0.36
CA ARG A 64 -3.90 -0.24 -0.85
C ARG A 64 -5.34 0.19 -0.78
N PHE A 65 -5.81 0.84 -1.84
CA PHE A 65 -7.16 1.40 -1.89
C PHE A 65 -7.95 0.82 -3.05
N GLY A 66 -9.26 0.74 -2.87
CA GLY A 66 -10.16 0.24 -3.91
C GLY A 66 -10.57 1.31 -4.91
N ARG A 67 -10.32 2.58 -4.59
CA ARG A 67 -10.69 3.70 -5.47
C ARG A 67 -9.54 4.69 -5.56
N PRO A 68 -9.31 5.26 -6.75
CA PRO A 68 -8.18 6.19 -6.91
C PRO A 68 -8.35 7.48 -6.10
N GLU A 69 -9.59 7.95 -5.96
CA GLU A 69 -9.83 9.16 -5.19
C GLU A 69 -9.50 8.97 -3.71
N ASP A 70 -9.64 7.75 -3.20
CA ASP A 70 -9.29 7.46 -1.81
C ASP A 70 -7.78 7.50 -1.63
N ALA A 71 -7.04 6.95 -2.59
CA ALA A 71 -5.58 7.03 -2.57
C ALA A 71 -5.12 8.48 -2.61
N ASP A 72 -5.75 9.28 -3.47
CA ASP A 72 -5.42 10.70 -3.57
C ASP A 72 -5.73 11.45 -2.28
N ARG A 73 -6.84 11.13 -1.64
CA ARG A 73 -7.22 11.74 -0.37
C ARG A 73 -6.21 11.42 0.72
N PHE A 74 -5.77 10.17 0.76
CA PHE A 74 -4.77 9.74 1.72
C PHE A 74 -3.45 10.49 1.52
N MET A 75 -3.02 10.61 0.26
CA MET A 75 -1.78 11.31 -0.04
C MET A 75 -1.86 12.80 0.30
N LYS A 76 -3.03 13.38 0.11
CA LYS A 76 -3.23 14.80 0.44
C LYS A 76 -3.05 15.04 1.92
N GLU A 77 -3.46 14.06 2.74
CA GLU A 77 -3.37 14.19 4.19
C GLU A 77 -1.99 13.84 4.73
N PHE A 78 -1.42 12.75 4.24
CA PHE A 78 -0.20 12.19 4.83
C PHE A 78 1.02 12.23 3.93
N GLY A 79 0.85 12.49 2.67
CA GLY A 79 1.95 12.42 1.71
C GLY A 79 2.08 11.03 1.15
N GLY A 80 3.30 10.69 0.72
CA GLY A 80 3.54 9.42 0.07
C GLY A 80 3.49 9.55 -1.43
N GLU A 81 3.64 8.42 -2.11
CA GLU A 81 3.69 8.37 -3.57
C GLU A 81 2.83 7.23 -4.08
N ARG A 82 2.24 7.44 -5.25
CA ARG A 82 1.51 6.35 -5.90
C ARG A 82 2.49 5.27 -6.34
N MET A 83 2.13 4.03 -6.11
CA MET A 83 2.92 2.89 -6.51
C MET A 83 2.04 1.94 -7.33
N HIS A 84 2.53 1.55 -8.51
CA HIS A 84 1.80 0.58 -9.29
C HIS A 84 2.13 -0.82 -8.80
N PRO A 85 1.15 -1.72 -8.70
CA PRO A 85 1.42 -3.09 -8.22
C PRO A 85 2.52 -3.81 -8.96
N SER A 86 2.69 -3.53 -10.26
CA SER A 86 3.73 -4.18 -11.07
C SER A 86 5.13 -3.75 -10.68
N GLU A 87 5.27 -2.69 -9.90
CA GLU A 87 6.57 -2.21 -9.44
C GLU A 87 7.09 -3.00 -8.24
N LYS A 88 6.25 -3.83 -7.64
CA LYS A 88 6.66 -4.65 -6.51
C LYS A 88 7.47 -5.85 -7.00
N GLY A 89 8.60 -6.11 -6.35
CA GLY A 89 9.44 -7.25 -6.69
C GLY A 89 8.77 -8.58 -6.40
N LYS A 90 9.38 -9.64 -6.90
CA LYS A 90 8.87 -11.00 -6.76
C LYS A 90 9.98 -11.94 -6.35
N GLY A 91 9.62 -13.10 -5.79
CA GLY A 91 10.56 -14.12 -5.41
C GLY A 91 11.57 -13.62 -4.40
N LYS A 92 12.84 -13.75 -4.70
CA LYS A 92 13.90 -13.30 -3.80
C LYS A 92 13.89 -11.81 -3.54
N ASN A 93 13.34 -11.07 -4.50
CA ASN A 93 13.28 -9.61 -4.41
C ASN A 93 11.89 -9.13 -4.04
N TRP A 94 11.17 -9.91 -3.25
CA TRP A 94 9.77 -9.64 -2.93
C TRP A 94 9.53 -8.26 -2.32
N ALA A 95 10.51 -7.74 -1.60
CA ALA A 95 10.36 -6.44 -0.95
C ALA A 95 10.87 -5.28 -1.79
N GLN A 96 11.48 -5.54 -2.93
CA GLN A 96 12.05 -4.48 -3.74
C GLN A 96 10.96 -3.66 -4.43
N TRP A 97 11.05 -2.36 -4.31
CA TRP A 97 10.18 -1.45 -5.06
C TRP A 97 10.95 -0.98 -6.29
N ARG A 98 10.54 -1.46 -7.45
CA ARG A 98 11.16 -1.06 -8.73
C ARG A 98 10.48 0.20 -9.23
N LYS A 99 10.65 1.27 -8.47
CA LYS A 99 9.99 2.54 -8.72
C LYS A 99 10.25 3.05 -10.13
N GLY A 100 9.18 3.38 -10.81
CA GLY A 100 9.26 3.89 -12.18
C GLY A 100 9.34 2.84 -13.25
N SER A 101 9.37 1.54 -12.88
CA SER A 101 9.44 0.48 -13.89
C SER A 101 8.13 0.29 -14.62
N HIS A 102 7.03 0.77 -14.05
CA HIS A 102 5.73 0.71 -14.71
C HIS A 102 5.56 1.96 -15.57
N LYS A 103 5.88 1.82 -16.82
CA LYS A 103 5.70 2.92 -17.77
C LYS A 103 5.04 2.40 -19.02
N PRO A 104 4.11 3.16 -19.58
CA PRO A 104 3.47 2.75 -20.82
C PRO A 104 4.44 2.71 -21.97
#